data_651f9984de829fc8233f245bd51f5f05
#
_entry.id   651f9984de829fc8233f245bd51f5f05
#
_cell.length_a   1.000
_cell.length_b   1.000
_cell.length_c   1.000
_cell.angle_alpha   90.00
_cell.angle_beta   90.00
_cell.angle_gamma   90.00
#
_symmetry.space_group_name_H-M   'P 1'
#
loop_
_entity.id
_entity.type
_entity.pdbx_description
1 polymer ?
#
loop_
_entity_poly.entity_id
_entity_poly.type
_entity_poly.pdbx_seq_one_letter_code
_entity_poly.pdbx_strand_id
1 'polypeptide(L)'
;MINPLTLYDSATETRRKNIYEDVTGDLLGYCVITIKYFYNFDDAYIDLGGSSTRWVSNDPDYRITADMTFVSGHDDHVKVTVRCVPLGEGSSIVKTYTLSVYPDGELKG
;
A
#
# COMPACT_ATOMS: atom_id res chain seq x y z
N MET A 1 -4.44 31.16 -20.72
CA MET A 1 -4.59 30.14 -20.79
C MET A 1 -4.53 29.26 -19.80
N ILE A 2 -4.87 28.55 -19.71
CA ILE A 2 -4.96 27.82 -18.89
C ILE A 2 -4.37 26.86 -18.73
N ASN A 3 -4.72 26.51 -18.34
CA ASN A 3 -4.41 25.87 -17.93
C ASN A 3 -3.73 24.72 -17.85
N PRO A 4 -2.91 24.56 -18.19
CA PRO A 4 -2.12 23.40 -18.17
C PRO A 4 -1.99 22.80 -16.80
N LEU A 5 -2.42 23.50 -15.85
CA LEU A 5 -2.47 23.00 -14.49
C LEU A 5 -3.30 21.76 -14.36
N THR A 6 -4.18 21.53 -15.33
CA THR A 6 -5.00 20.34 -15.34
C THR A 6 -4.31 19.14 -15.94
N LEU A 7 -3.11 19.33 -16.49
CA LEU A 7 -2.38 18.24 -17.10
C LEU A 7 -1.50 17.56 -16.08
N TYR A 8 -1.86 16.33 -15.77
CA TYR A 8 -1.10 15.47 -14.89
C TYR A 8 -0.47 14.34 -15.68
N ASP A 9 0.76 14.01 -15.34
CA ASP A 9 1.32 12.73 -15.72
C ASP A 9 0.79 11.67 -14.78
N SER A 10 0.81 10.43 -15.21
CA SER A 10 0.40 9.32 -14.38
C SER A 10 1.48 8.25 -14.33
N ALA A 11 1.49 7.52 -13.25
CA ALA A 11 2.39 6.40 -13.06
C ALA A 11 1.70 5.33 -12.23
N THR A 12 2.18 4.10 -12.36
CA THR A 12 1.74 2.99 -11.55
C THR A 12 2.99 2.27 -11.05
N GLU A 13 3.10 2.13 -9.75
CA GLU A 13 4.24 1.45 -9.13
C GLU A 13 3.75 0.41 -8.16
N THR A 14 4.58 -0.61 -7.96
CA THR A 14 4.28 -1.75 -7.12
C THR A 14 5.32 -1.86 -6.03
N ARG A 15 4.87 -2.17 -4.81
CA ARG A 15 5.73 -2.46 -3.66
C ARG A 15 5.33 -3.80 -3.07
N ARG A 16 6.31 -4.60 -2.76
CA ARG A 16 6.09 -5.87 -2.08
C ARG A 16 6.53 -5.74 -0.63
N LYS A 17 5.68 -6.17 0.30
CA LYS A 17 5.95 -6.17 1.72
C LYS A 17 5.85 -7.60 2.24
N ASN A 18 6.98 -8.17 2.63
CA ASN A 18 7.03 -9.49 3.23
C ASN A 18 6.63 -9.40 4.70
N ILE A 19 5.93 -10.42 5.18
CA ILE A 19 5.46 -10.46 6.56
C ILE A 19 6.04 -11.70 7.23
N TYR A 20 6.74 -11.47 8.33
CA TYR A 20 7.44 -12.50 9.07
C TYR A 20 6.82 -12.72 10.44
N GLU A 21 6.89 -13.94 10.90
CA GLU A 21 6.51 -14.28 12.26
C GLU A 21 7.57 -13.70 13.21
N ASP A 22 7.13 -13.03 14.28
CA ASP A 22 8.02 -12.25 15.13
C ASP A 22 9.01 -13.10 15.95
N VAL A 23 8.61 -14.32 16.32
CA VAL A 23 9.43 -15.19 17.17
C VAL A 23 10.38 -16.04 16.34
N THR A 24 9.87 -16.70 15.32
CA THR A 24 10.67 -17.65 14.53
C THR A 24 11.36 -16.98 13.34
N GLY A 25 10.85 -15.83 12.89
CA GLY A 25 11.34 -15.17 11.69
C GLY A 25 10.88 -15.82 10.39
N ASP A 26 9.97 -16.77 10.45
CA ASP A 26 9.47 -17.45 9.27
C ASP A 26 8.62 -16.51 8.42
N LEU A 27 8.72 -16.66 7.11
CA LEU A 27 7.91 -15.89 6.17
C LEU A 27 6.48 -16.43 6.16
N LEU A 28 5.53 -15.64 6.63
CA LEU A 28 4.12 -16.00 6.66
C LEU A 28 3.45 -15.75 5.32
N GLY A 29 3.93 -14.79 4.58
CA GLY A 29 3.37 -14.41 3.30
C GLY A 29 3.81 -13.01 2.91
N TYR A 30 3.14 -12.44 1.91
CA TYR A 30 3.46 -11.09 1.48
C TYR A 30 2.24 -10.38 0.92
N CYS A 31 2.32 -9.05 0.94
CA CYS A 31 1.35 -8.16 0.32
C CYS A 31 2.01 -7.44 -0.84
N VAL A 32 1.31 -7.35 -1.96
CA VAL A 32 1.73 -6.56 -3.11
C VAL A 32 0.80 -5.36 -3.21
N ILE A 33 1.38 -4.17 -3.09
CA ILE A 33 0.66 -2.92 -3.12
C ILE A 33 0.93 -2.25 -4.46
N THR A 34 -0.13 -1.99 -5.23
CA THR A 34 -0.04 -1.30 -6.51
C THR A 34 -0.70 0.06 -6.36
N ILE A 35 0.05 1.11 -6.62
CA ILE A 35 -0.42 2.49 -6.49
C ILE A 35 -0.44 3.13 -7.87
N LYS A 36 -1.61 3.61 -8.26
CA LYS A 36 -1.79 4.47 -9.42
C LYS A 36 -1.90 5.90 -8.91
N TYR A 37 -1.11 6.81 -9.49
CA TYR A 37 -1.07 8.18 -9.03
C TYR A 37 -0.82 9.15 -10.17
N PHE A 38 -1.11 10.41 -9.90
CA PHE A 38 -0.97 11.53 -10.83
C PHE A 38 -0.10 12.61 -10.20
N TYR A 39 0.67 13.29 -11.02
CA TYR A 39 1.56 14.36 -10.57
C TYR A 39 1.79 15.37 -11.69
N ASN A 40 2.08 16.62 -11.31
CA ASN A 40 2.35 17.70 -12.28
C ASN A 40 3.41 18.67 -11.80
N PHE A 41 4.30 18.26 -10.91
CA PHE A 41 5.37 19.04 -10.28
C PHE A 41 4.91 20.11 -9.30
N ASP A 42 3.61 20.46 -9.30
CA ASP A 42 3.02 21.34 -8.28
C ASP A 42 2.23 20.54 -7.28
N ASP A 43 1.65 19.42 -7.70
CA ASP A 43 0.76 18.62 -6.90
C ASP A 43 0.88 17.15 -7.28
N ALA A 44 0.42 16.30 -6.39
CA ALA A 44 0.33 14.86 -6.64
C ALA A 44 -0.84 14.28 -5.85
N TYR A 45 -1.49 13.29 -6.41
CA TYR A 45 -2.54 12.57 -5.69
C TYR A 45 -2.62 11.12 -6.14
N ILE A 46 -3.16 10.29 -5.26
CA ILE A 46 -3.32 8.86 -5.50
C ILE A 46 -4.73 8.59 -6.00
N ASP A 47 -4.84 7.82 -7.07
CA ASP A 47 -6.11 7.29 -7.54
C ASP A 47 -6.39 5.99 -6.77
N LEU A 48 -7.15 6.09 -5.70
CA LEU A 48 -7.45 4.95 -4.85
C LEU A 48 -8.23 3.87 -5.62
N GLY A 49 -9.14 4.28 -6.48
CA GLY A 49 -9.92 3.35 -7.30
C GLY A 49 -9.08 2.59 -8.32
N GLY A 50 -7.97 3.17 -8.75
CA GLY A 50 -7.01 2.52 -9.65
C GLY A 50 -5.87 1.80 -8.94
N SER A 51 -5.88 1.81 -7.61
CA SER A 51 -4.86 1.18 -6.78
C SER A 51 -5.42 -0.09 -6.14
N SER A 52 -4.55 -0.99 -5.74
CA SER A 52 -5.00 -2.27 -5.20
C SER A 52 -3.97 -2.87 -4.24
N THR A 53 -4.45 -3.80 -3.44
CA THR A 53 -3.61 -4.67 -2.64
C THR A 53 -3.93 -6.12 -3.00
N ARG A 54 -2.88 -6.93 -3.04
CA ARG A 54 -3.00 -8.37 -3.23
C ARG A 54 -2.10 -9.04 -2.22
N TRP A 55 -2.54 -10.15 -1.69
CA TRP A 55 -1.78 -10.87 -0.68
C TRP A 55 -1.67 -12.34 -1.02
N VAL A 56 -0.56 -12.93 -0.58
CA VAL A 56 -0.29 -14.35 -0.76
C VAL A 56 0.15 -14.90 0.59
N SER A 57 -0.51 -15.96 1.04
CA SER A 57 -0.14 -16.65 2.26
C SER A 57 0.80 -17.82 1.91
N ASN A 58 1.94 -17.88 2.59
CA ASN A 58 2.86 -19.00 2.49
C ASN A 58 2.67 -20.03 3.61
N ASP A 59 1.90 -19.66 4.61
CA ASP A 59 1.65 -20.51 5.76
C ASP A 59 0.15 -20.80 5.83
N PRO A 60 -0.26 -22.07 5.67
CA PRO A 60 -1.69 -22.43 5.67
C PRO A 60 -2.38 -22.20 7.02
N ASP A 61 -1.62 -22.01 8.10
CA ASP A 61 -2.18 -21.74 9.41
C ASP A 61 -2.55 -20.29 9.64
N TYR A 62 -2.27 -19.41 8.67
CA TYR A 62 -2.58 -17.99 8.77
C TYR A 62 -3.43 -17.52 7.58
N ARG A 63 -4.34 -16.61 7.86
CA ARG A 63 -5.07 -15.86 6.84
C ARG A 63 -4.52 -14.45 6.78
N ILE A 64 -4.18 -13.99 5.58
CA ILE A 64 -3.68 -12.63 5.37
C ILE A 64 -4.78 -11.82 4.70
N THR A 65 -5.04 -10.62 5.21
CA THR A 65 -5.91 -9.63 4.58
C THR A 65 -5.21 -8.29 4.57
N ALA A 66 -5.57 -7.41 3.64
CA ALA A 66 -4.99 -6.08 3.54
C ALA A 66 -6.05 -5.06 3.14
N ASP A 67 -5.97 -3.89 3.74
CA ASP A 67 -6.84 -2.76 3.44
C ASP A 67 -5.99 -1.54 3.09
N MET A 68 -6.47 -0.73 2.16
CA MET A 68 -5.82 0.52 1.77
C MET A 68 -6.81 1.66 1.93
N THR A 69 -6.41 2.69 2.68
CA THR A 69 -7.22 3.89 2.89
C THR A 69 -6.34 5.13 2.79
N PHE A 70 -6.96 6.27 2.46
CA PHE A 70 -6.23 7.53 2.57
C PHE A 70 -5.89 7.84 4.03
N VAL A 71 -4.74 8.47 4.23
CA VAL A 71 -4.45 9.14 5.49
C VAL A 71 -5.37 10.35 5.57
N SER A 72 -6.03 10.55 6.69
CA SER A 72 -7.05 11.59 6.85
C SER A 72 -6.54 12.96 6.41
N GLY A 73 -7.28 13.59 5.50
CA GLY A 73 -6.95 14.91 4.97
C GLY A 73 -5.87 14.93 3.90
N HIS A 74 -5.39 13.76 3.44
CA HIS A 74 -4.29 13.68 2.48
C HIS A 74 -4.62 12.72 1.35
N ASP A 75 -4.82 13.23 0.14
CA ASP A 75 -5.02 12.41 -1.05
C ASP A 75 -3.71 11.94 -1.69
N ASP A 76 -2.59 12.35 -1.15
CA ASP A 76 -1.24 11.97 -1.59
C ASP A 76 -0.59 10.93 -0.68
N HIS A 77 -1.29 10.49 0.36
CA HIS A 77 -0.79 9.50 1.32
C HIS A 77 -1.83 8.42 1.53
N VAL A 78 -1.41 7.16 1.41
CA VAL A 78 -2.27 6.02 1.75
C VAL A 78 -1.63 5.19 2.84
N LYS A 79 -2.49 4.57 3.64
CA LYS A 79 -2.10 3.64 4.68
C LYS A 79 -2.60 2.27 4.29
N VAL A 80 -1.72 1.29 4.26
CA VAL A 80 -2.05 -0.10 4.02
C VAL A 80 -1.88 -0.86 5.32
N THR A 81 -2.95 -1.46 5.79
CA THR A 81 -2.93 -2.28 7.00
C THR A 81 -3.05 -3.74 6.59
N VAL A 82 -2.06 -4.53 6.96
CA VAL A 82 -2.00 -5.96 6.65
C VAL A 82 -2.18 -6.72 7.96
N ARG A 83 -3.11 -7.68 7.94
CA ARG A 83 -3.40 -8.52 9.10
C ARG A 83 -3.13 -9.97 8.76
N CYS A 84 -2.32 -10.61 9.58
CA CYS A 84 -2.11 -12.06 9.54
C CYS A 84 -2.81 -12.65 10.74
N VAL A 85 -3.89 -13.39 10.51
CA VAL A 85 -4.73 -13.95 11.56
C VAL A 85 -4.51 -15.45 11.59
N PRO A 86 -4.09 -16.02 12.74
CA PRO A 86 -3.96 -17.47 12.85
C PRO A 86 -5.35 -18.12 12.77
N LEU A 87 -5.44 -19.26 12.10
CA LEU A 87 -6.69 -20.01 11.99
C LEU A 87 -7.04 -20.75 13.29
N GLY A 88 -6.03 -20.99 14.13
CA GLY A 88 -6.20 -21.57 15.44
C GLY A 88 -5.94 -20.55 16.54
N GLU A 89 -5.32 -21.01 17.61
CA GLU A 89 -4.93 -20.13 18.71
C GLU A 89 -3.71 -19.32 18.33
N GLY A 90 -3.59 -18.14 18.92
CA GLY A 90 -2.47 -17.25 18.73
C GLY A 90 -2.90 -15.81 18.51
N SER A 91 -1.93 -14.93 18.49
CA SER A 91 -2.16 -13.50 18.29
C SER A 91 -2.03 -13.13 16.83
N SER A 92 -2.86 -12.20 16.40
CA SER A 92 -2.76 -11.64 15.05
C SER A 92 -1.52 -10.75 14.94
N ILE A 93 -0.94 -10.75 13.77
CA ILE A 93 0.16 -9.85 13.43
C ILE A 93 -0.41 -8.76 12.54
N VAL A 94 -0.22 -7.51 12.94
CA VAL A 94 -0.70 -6.36 12.19
C VAL A 94 0.49 -5.50 11.80
N LYS A 95 0.63 -5.23 10.49
CA LYS A 95 1.65 -4.34 9.97
C LYS A 95 0.97 -3.21 9.22
N THR A 96 1.48 -2.00 9.39
CA THR A 96 0.96 -0.82 8.72
C THR A 96 2.08 -0.18 7.92
N TYR A 97 1.77 0.13 6.67
CA TYR A 97 2.69 0.78 5.74
C TYR A 97 2.05 2.05 5.23
N THR A 98 2.82 3.12 5.17
CA THR A 98 2.38 4.39 4.57
C THR A 98 3.14 4.61 3.28
N LEU A 99 2.40 4.86 2.20
CA LEU A 99 2.98 5.20 0.91
C LEU A 99 2.56 6.62 0.55
N SER A 100 3.50 7.38 0.03
CA SER A 100 3.30 8.79 -0.29
C SER A 100 3.80 9.10 -1.68
N VAL A 101 3.03 9.88 -2.43
CA VAL A 101 3.42 10.35 -3.74
C VAL A 101 3.81 11.82 -3.64
N TYR A 102 4.74 12.23 -4.48
CA TYR A 102 5.28 13.58 -4.48
C TYR A 102 5.09 14.23 -5.84
N PRO A 103 5.05 15.57 -5.89
CA PRO A 103 4.80 16.29 -7.15
C PRO A 103 5.77 15.98 -8.29
N ASP A 104 6.97 15.52 -7.98
CA ASP A 104 7.97 15.12 -8.97
C ASP A 104 7.75 13.71 -9.55
N GLY A 105 6.71 13.00 -9.09
CA GLY A 105 6.39 11.66 -9.54
C GLY A 105 7.01 10.55 -8.73
N GLU A 106 7.64 10.86 -7.60
CA GLU A 106 8.25 9.85 -6.74
C GLU A 106 7.22 9.23 -5.81
N LEU A 107 7.25 7.91 -5.69
CA LEU A 107 6.49 7.17 -4.69
C LEU A 107 7.46 6.68 -3.61
N LYS A 108 7.18 7.01 -2.37
CA LYS A 108 7.95 6.55 -1.20
C LYS A 108 7.13 5.61 -0.34
N GLY A 109 7.80 4.61 0.22
CA GLY A 109 7.14 3.63 1.07
C GLY A 109 7.17 2.18 0.60
#